data_6aec7862e467da3a9e79b65ce1033518
#
_entry.id   6aec7862e467da3a9e79b65ce1033518
#
_cell.length_a   1.000
_cell.length_b   1.000
_cell.length_c   1.000
_cell.angle_alpha   90.00
_cell.angle_beta   90.00
_cell.angle_gamma   90.00
#
_symmetry.space_group_name_H-M   'P 1'
#
loop_
_entity.id
_entity.type
_entity.pdbx_description
1 polymer ?
#
loop_
_entity_poly.entity_id
_entity_poly.type
_entity_poly.pdbx_seq_one_letter_code
_entity_poly.pdbx_strand_id
1 'polypeptide(L)'
;MTNSFRIERDSMGELQVPADALWGAQTQRAVQNFPISGIPLPRAFIGALALVKQAAARANTRLELLDAAVAQAIDGAAADVAAGRHDEHFPIDIFQTGSGTSTNMNANEVIASLATRRLGRPVHPNDHVNMGQSSNDSIPTAIHVSAALTVKRELVPALEHLRDVLRAKEREVGNVVKTGRTHLMDAMPVTLGQELSGWRTQIEHGIERLISVEPRLHALPQGGTAVGTGINAHPEFGARFAQELSDLTGLAFRPGRNFFEGLSSQDTAVELSGQLKVIAVSLMKIANDLRWMNSGPLAGLGEIALPALQPGSSIMPGKVNPVIPEATTMVAAKVIGNDATITIGGQSGNFQLNVMLPVIAYSLLESIRLLANVSRALADNAIAGFKVNQERIAEALDRNPILVTALNPVIGYEKGAAIAKKAYAQGKPIREVAEQMTDLPREELARLLDPAELVRGGLKGSGSGGG
;
A
#
# COMPACT_ATOMS: atom_id res chain seq x y z
N MET A 1 33.84 -10.60 -22.96
CA MET A 1 33.33 -9.38 -23.60
C MET A 1 34.33 -8.29 -23.27
N THR A 2 34.99 -7.72 -24.26
CA THR A 2 35.88 -6.56 -24.06
C THR A 2 35.01 -5.39 -23.65
N ASN A 3 35.10 -4.96 -22.37
CA ASN A 3 34.47 -3.73 -21.92
C ASN A 3 35.08 -2.57 -22.72
N SER A 4 34.39 -2.12 -23.76
CA SER A 4 34.79 -0.91 -24.49
C SER A 4 34.27 0.30 -23.70
N PHE A 5 35.12 1.34 -23.59
CA PHE A 5 34.76 2.58 -22.89
C PHE A 5 34.87 3.75 -23.90
N ARG A 6 34.08 4.78 -23.67
CA ARG A 6 34.25 6.08 -24.31
C ARG A 6 34.64 7.12 -23.26
N ILE A 7 35.31 8.17 -23.69
CA ILE A 7 35.66 9.30 -22.83
C ILE A 7 34.51 10.31 -22.87
N GLU A 8 33.99 10.62 -21.68
CA GLU A 8 33.03 11.69 -21.43
C GLU A 8 33.67 12.76 -20.56
N ARG A 9 33.14 13.98 -20.61
CA ARG A 9 33.66 15.11 -19.86
C ARG A 9 32.56 15.90 -19.18
N ASP A 10 32.82 16.31 -17.95
CA ASP A 10 32.02 17.28 -17.21
C ASP A 10 32.90 18.42 -16.66
N SER A 11 32.36 19.28 -15.80
CA SER A 11 33.09 20.39 -15.17
C SER A 11 34.27 19.95 -14.28
N MET A 12 34.31 18.67 -13.87
CA MET A 12 35.37 18.10 -13.03
C MET A 12 36.45 17.37 -13.84
N GLY A 13 36.32 17.27 -15.17
CA GLY A 13 37.27 16.63 -16.04
C GLY A 13 36.74 15.39 -16.76
N GLU A 14 37.66 14.65 -17.38
CA GLU A 14 37.36 13.46 -18.19
C GLU A 14 37.23 12.22 -17.33
N LEU A 15 36.37 11.29 -17.77
CA LEU A 15 36.25 9.95 -17.21
C LEU A 15 35.76 8.93 -18.24
N GLN A 16 36.03 7.67 -17.97
CA GLN A 16 35.55 6.55 -18.80
C GLN A 16 34.13 6.16 -18.46
N VAL A 17 33.28 6.06 -19.48
CA VAL A 17 31.91 5.61 -19.42
C VAL A 17 31.77 4.37 -20.31
N PRO A 18 31.00 3.31 -19.93
CA PRO A 18 30.78 2.19 -20.83
C PRO A 18 30.29 2.65 -22.20
N ALA A 19 30.82 2.10 -23.29
CA ALA A 19 30.55 2.62 -24.63
C ALA A 19 29.07 2.47 -25.06
N ASP A 20 28.36 1.50 -24.53
CA ASP A 20 26.94 1.21 -24.77
C ASP A 20 25.99 1.99 -23.85
N ALA A 21 26.51 2.60 -22.77
CA ALA A 21 25.70 3.38 -21.83
C ALA A 21 25.11 4.63 -22.52
N LEU A 22 23.84 4.91 -22.24
CA LEU A 22 23.17 6.14 -22.68
C LEU A 22 23.47 7.33 -21.76
N TRP A 23 23.93 7.06 -20.52
CA TRP A 23 24.31 8.10 -19.58
C TRP A 23 25.69 8.68 -19.87
N GLY A 24 25.98 9.86 -19.33
CA GLY A 24 27.22 10.58 -19.48
C GLY A 24 28.09 10.60 -18.21
N ALA A 25 28.93 11.65 -18.12
CA ALA A 25 29.92 11.78 -17.07
C ALA A 25 29.36 11.91 -15.67
N GLN A 26 28.30 12.70 -15.47
CA GLN A 26 27.75 12.94 -14.13
C GLN A 26 27.13 11.68 -13.53
N THR A 27 26.40 10.92 -14.33
CA THR A 27 25.87 9.62 -13.89
C THR A 27 26.98 8.64 -13.56
N GLN A 28 28.03 8.56 -14.40
CA GLN A 28 29.15 7.66 -14.16
C GLN A 28 29.87 7.98 -12.84
N ARG A 29 30.06 9.26 -12.50
CA ARG A 29 30.58 9.64 -11.18
C ARG A 29 29.70 9.20 -10.05
N ALA A 30 28.38 9.36 -10.19
CA ALA A 30 27.44 8.93 -9.17
C ALA A 30 27.49 7.41 -8.94
N VAL A 31 27.58 6.61 -10.02
CA VAL A 31 27.76 5.15 -9.92
C VAL A 31 29.05 4.79 -9.16
N GLN A 32 30.14 5.53 -9.40
CA GLN A 32 31.40 5.31 -8.71
C GLN A 32 31.39 5.77 -7.24
N ASN A 33 30.64 6.84 -6.94
CA ASN A 33 30.60 7.44 -5.60
C ASN A 33 29.68 6.69 -4.63
N PHE A 34 28.65 6.01 -5.12
CA PHE A 34 27.58 5.43 -4.29
C PHE A 34 27.42 3.91 -4.45
N PRO A 35 28.48 3.08 -4.33
CA PRO A 35 28.32 1.63 -4.33
C PRO A 35 27.88 1.14 -2.94
N ILE A 36 26.62 1.41 -2.54
CA ILE A 36 26.16 1.23 -1.15
C ILE A 36 25.25 0.01 -1.02
N SER A 37 24.09 0.02 -1.67
CA SER A 37 23.10 -1.08 -1.57
C SER A 37 23.01 -1.92 -2.84
N GLY A 38 23.38 -1.38 -3.97
CA GLY A 38 23.15 -2.00 -5.28
C GLY A 38 21.70 -1.95 -5.73
N ILE A 39 20.84 -1.19 -5.04
CA ILE A 39 19.41 -1.08 -5.34
C ILE A 39 19.17 0.25 -6.06
N PRO A 40 18.72 0.26 -7.32
CA PRO A 40 18.33 1.48 -8.02
C PRO A 40 16.92 1.94 -7.60
N LEU A 41 16.57 3.17 -7.95
CA LEU A 41 15.21 3.66 -7.81
C LEU A 41 14.21 2.83 -8.64
N PRO A 42 12.98 2.62 -8.11
CA PRO A 42 12.00 1.78 -8.79
C PRO A 42 11.62 2.30 -10.18
N ARG A 43 11.28 1.36 -11.08
CA ARG A 43 10.79 1.65 -12.43
C ARG A 43 9.68 2.71 -12.45
N ALA A 44 8.73 2.66 -11.48
CA ALA A 44 7.65 3.63 -11.38
C ALA A 44 8.17 5.06 -11.17
N PHE A 45 9.26 5.23 -10.39
CA PHE A 45 9.90 6.53 -10.19
C PHE A 45 10.57 7.04 -11.46
N ILE A 46 11.36 6.19 -12.12
CA ILE A 46 12.05 6.55 -13.37
C ILE A 46 11.04 6.91 -14.46
N GLY A 47 9.96 6.14 -14.58
CA GLY A 47 8.88 6.45 -15.51
C GLY A 47 8.19 7.79 -15.24
N ALA A 48 7.94 8.10 -13.97
CA ALA A 48 7.36 9.38 -13.56
C ALA A 48 8.33 10.55 -13.82
N LEU A 49 9.62 10.38 -13.54
CA LEU A 49 10.63 11.39 -13.83
C LEU A 49 10.74 11.64 -15.35
N ALA A 50 10.63 10.61 -16.16
CA ALA A 50 10.56 10.75 -17.61
C ALA A 50 9.30 11.52 -18.06
N LEU A 51 8.13 11.26 -17.46
CA LEU A 51 6.92 12.05 -17.71
C LEU A 51 7.09 13.52 -17.28
N VAL A 52 7.82 13.79 -16.19
CA VAL A 52 8.19 15.16 -15.79
C VAL A 52 9.00 15.84 -16.90
N LYS A 53 10.00 15.16 -17.48
CA LYS A 53 10.82 15.70 -18.58
C LYS A 53 10.01 15.91 -19.86
N GLN A 54 9.09 15.00 -20.14
CA GLN A 54 8.16 15.10 -21.27
C GLN A 54 7.24 16.31 -21.13
N ALA A 55 6.59 16.49 -19.98
CA ALA A 55 5.72 17.63 -19.69
C ALA A 55 6.48 18.97 -19.72
N ALA A 56 7.71 18.99 -19.18
CA ALA A 56 8.55 20.18 -19.19
C ALA A 56 8.95 20.62 -20.61
N ALA A 57 9.31 19.66 -21.48
CA ALA A 57 9.64 19.97 -22.88
C ALA A 57 8.41 20.55 -23.61
N ARG A 58 7.23 19.98 -23.43
CA ARG A 58 5.98 20.48 -24.00
C ARG A 58 5.62 21.87 -23.47
N ALA A 59 5.73 22.09 -22.17
CA ALA A 59 5.46 23.39 -21.54
C ALA A 59 6.39 24.47 -22.07
N ASN A 60 7.70 24.21 -22.15
CA ASN A 60 8.68 25.16 -22.67
C ASN A 60 8.46 25.46 -24.16
N THR A 61 7.97 24.50 -24.94
CA THR A 61 7.59 24.75 -26.35
C THR A 61 6.38 25.70 -26.45
N ARG A 62 5.35 25.46 -25.63
CA ARG A 62 4.16 26.34 -25.60
C ARG A 62 4.48 27.75 -25.09
N LEU A 63 5.56 27.90 -24.33
CA LEU A 63 6.08 29.19 -23.86
C LEU A 63 7.09 29.81 -24.84
N GLU A 64 7.29 29.18 -26.02
CA GLU A 64 8.21 29.64 -27.07
C GLU A 64 9.68 29.73 -26.62
N LEU A 65 10.08 28.95 -25.59
CA LEU A 65 11.42 28.92 -25.03
C LEU A 65 12.29 27.79 -25.59
N LEU A 66 11.67 26.73 -26.08
CA LEU A 66 12.36 25.55 -26.61
C LEU A 66 11.97 25.34 -28.07
N ASP A 67 12.99 25.15 -28.94
CA ASP A 67 12.82 24.83 -30.35
C ASP A 67 11.88 23.58 -30.50
N ALA A 68 10.90 23.69 -31.39
CA ALA A 68 9.87 22.66 -31.54
C ALA A 68 10.45 21.29 -31.96
N ALA A 69 11.48 21.24 -32.78
CA ALA A 69 12.11 20.01 -33.23
C ALA A 69 12.92 19.35 -32.08
N VAL A 70 13.61 20.17 -31.26
CA VAL A 70 14.30 19.72 -30.07
C VAL A 70 13.29 19.16 -29.06
N ALA A 71 12.20 19.88 -28.82
CA ALA A 71 11.15 19.46 -27.90
C ALA A 71 10.50 18.15 -28.35
N GLN A 72 10.20 17.99 -29.62
CA GLN A 72 9.65 16.74 -30.16
C GLN A 72 10.61 15.55 -29.99
N ALA A 73 11.92 15.77 -30.16
CA ALA A 73 12.92 14.73 -29.94
C ALA A 73 13.01 14.34 -28.46
N ILE A 74 12.95 15.31 -27.53
CA ILE A 74 12.92 15.08 -26.09
C ILE A 74 11.62 14.37 -25.69
N ASP A 75 10.47 14.81 -26.19
CA ASP A 75 9.16 14.20 -25.91
C ASP A 75 9.14 12.71 -26.25
N GLY A 76 9.60 12.36 -27.46
CA GLY A 76 9.68 10.97 -27.90
C GLY A 76 10.72 10.14 -27.14
N ALA A 77 11.88 10.73 -26.77
CA ALA A 77 12.88 10.05 -25.96
C ALA A 77 12.39 9.79 -24.53
N ALA A 78 11.76 10.79 -23.91
CA ALA A 78 11.17 10.68 -22.59
C ALA A 78 10.02 9.67 -22.56
N ALA A 79 9.20 9.61 -23.62
CA ALA A 79 8.15 8.59 -23.76
C ALA A 79 8.71 7.17 -23.80
N ASP A 80 9.84 6.93 -24.45
CA ASP A 80 10.50 5.62 -24.45
C ASP A 80 11.00 5.23 -23.07
N VAL A 81 11.62 6.16 -22.34
CA VAL A 81 12.04 5.94 -20.96
C VAL A 81 10.83 5.70 -20.07
N ALA A 82 9.77 6.51 -20.21
CA ALA A 82 8.52 6.32 -19.48
C ALA A 82 7.86 4.94 -19.75
N ALA A 83 8.03 4.39 -20.94
CA ALA A 83 7.59 3.04 -21.30
C ALA A 83 8.50 1.91 -20.81
N GLY A 84 9.66 2.20 -20.20
CA GLY A 84 10.61 1.22 -19.67
C GLY A 84 11.55 0.59 -20.69
N ARG A 85 11.72 1.19 -21.83
CA ARG A 85 12.58 0.63 -22.90
C ARG A 85 14.07 0.77 -22.63
N HIS A 86 14.43 1.51 -21.56
CA HIS A 86 15.83 1.86 -21.26
C HIS A 86 16.13 1.76 -19.76
N ASP A 87 15.43 0.90 -19.02
CA ASP A 87 15.55 0.77 -17.56
C ASP A 87 16.97 0.41 -17.12
N GLU A 88 17.73 -0.33 -17.93
CA GLU A 88 19.11 -0.72 -17.70
C GLU A 88 20.09 0.47 -17.66
N HIS A 89 19.65 1.63 -18.14
CA HIS A 89 20.47 2.85 -18.15
C HIS A 89 20.24 3.74 -16.92
N PHE A 90 19.60 3.21 -15.84
CA PHE A 90 19.36 3.91 -14.57
C PHE A 90 20.00 3.16 -13.39
N PRO A 91 21.36 3.08 -13.34
CA PRO A 91 22.07 2.21 -12.40
C PRO A 91 22.34 2.84 -11.03
N ILE A 92 21.92 4.09 -10.77
CA ILE A 92 22.32 4.81 -9.56
C ILE A 92 21.60 4.26 -8.35
N ASP A 93 22.38 4.00 -7.28
CA ASP A 93 21.89 3.54 -5.98
C ASP A 93 20.88 4.50 -5.35
N ILE A 94 19.92 3.97 -4.59
CA ILE A 94 18.97 4.80 -3.83
C ILE A 94 19.65 5.67 -2.77
N PHE A 95 20.78 5.23 -2.21
CA PHE A 95 21.61 6.01 -1.30
C PHE A 95 22.61 6.84 -2.12
N GLN A 96 22.17 8.02 -2.54
CA GLN A 96 22.86 8.94 -3.43
C GLN A 96 22.80 10.36 -2.90
N THR A 97 23.07 11.36 -3.74
CA THR A 97 22.84 12.77 -3.40
C THR A 97 21.41 12.97 -2.88
N GLY A 98 21.26 13.48 -1.67
CA GLY A 98 19.99 13.52 -0.95
C GLY A 98 18.85 14.28 -1.62
N SER A 99 19.16 15.24 -2.51
CA SER A 99 18.21 15.91 -3.39
C SER A 99 17.78 15.07 -4.61
N GLY A 100 18.37 13.89 -4.83
CA GLY A 100 18.15 13.08 -6.02
C GLY A 100 18.78 13.65 -7.30
N THR A 101 19.68 14.63 -7.18
CA THR A 101 20.34 15.24 -8.35
C THR A 101 21.03 14.22 -9.23
N SER A 102 21.64 13.18 -8.66
CA SER A 102 22.29 12.12 -9.42
C SER A 102 21.30 11.43 -10.37
N THR A 103 20.11 11.05 -9.89
CA THR A 103 19.07 10.45 -10.73
C THR A 103 18.44 11.45 -11.71
N ASN A 104 18.26 12.72 -11.31
CA ASN A 104 17.79 13.75 -12.24
C ASN A 104 18.74 13.92 -13.41
N MET A 105 20.05 13.99 -13.15
CA MET A 105 21.06 14.08 -14.21
C MET A 105 21.14 12.81 -15.05
N ASN A 106 20.99 11.64 -14.45
CA ASN A 106 20.90 10.39 -15.19
C ASN A 106 19.74 10.43 -16.20
N ALA A 107 18.55 10.86 -15.79
CA ALA A 107 17.42 11.02 -16.69
C ALA A 107 17.71 12.06 -17.80
N ASN A 108 18.31 13.19 -17.44
CA ASN A 108 18.68 14.23 -18.40
C ASN A 108 19.68 13.73 -19.44
N GLU A 109 20.74 13.01 -19.02
CA GLU A 109 21.77 12.48 -19.90
C GLU A 109 21.23 11.38 -20.83
N VAL A 110 20.45 10.44 -20.30
CA VAL A 110 19.80 9.36 -21.08
C VAL A 110 18.84 9.94 -22.13
N ILE A 111 17.95 10.84 -21.72
CA ILE A 111 16.98 11.48 -22.61
C ILE A 111 17.69 12.33 -23.65
N ALA A 112 18.73 13.10 -23.28
CA ALA A 112 19.51 13.91 -24.22
C ALA A 112 20.21 13.02 -25.26
N SER A 113 20.80 11.91 -24.85
CA SER A 113 21.43 10.93 -25.74
C SER A 113 20.46 10.36 -26.76
N LEU A 114 19.26 9.92 -26.30
CA LEU A 114 18.20 9.41 -27.17
C LEU A 114 17.64 10.48 -28.11
N ALA A 115 17.41 11.69 -27.59
CA ALA A 115 16.91 12.84 -28.38
C ALA A 115 17.92 13.26 -29.44
N THR A 116 19.22 13.27 -29.13
CA THR A 116 20.30 13.52 -30.08
C THR A 116 20.27 12.52 -31.25
N ARG A 117 20.10 11.22 -30.94
CA ARG A 117 20.01 10.20 -31.98
C ARG A 117 18.77 10.39 -32.86
N ARG A 118 17.64 10.82 -32.30
CA ARG A 118 16.37 11.07 -33.02
C ARG A 118 16.47 12.32 -33.92
N LEU A 119 17.09 13.38 -33.40
CA LEU A 119 17.15 14.69 -34.06
C LEU A 119 18.30 14.79 -35.09
N GLY A 120 19.35 13.97 -34.94
CA GLY A 120 20.56 14.04 -35.76
C GLY A 120 21.46 15.23 -35.45
N ARG A 121 21.20 15.99 -34.40
CA ARG A 121 22.01 17.08 -33.87
C ARG A 121 22.02 17.09 -32.34
N PRO A 122 23.04 17.65 -31.68
CA PRO A 122 23.19 17.60 -30.23
C PRO A 122 21.99 18.18 -29.47
N VAL A 123 21.49 17.45 -28.48
CA VAL A 123 20.53 17.89 -27.46
C VAL A 123 21.24 17.91 -26.12
N HIS A 124 21.30 19.08 -25.47
CA HIS A 124 22.04 19.26 -24.22
C HIS A 124 21.22 18.85 -23.02
N PRO A 125 21.74 18.04 -22.05
CA PRO A 125 20.99 17.56 -20.89
C PRO A 125 20.52 18.68 -19.96
N ASN A 126 21.34 19.75 -19.75
CA ASN A 126 20.96 20.86 -18.87
C ASN A 126 20.16 21.93 -19.62
N ASP A 127 20.64 22.39 -20.78
CA ASP A 127 20.08 23.57 -21.46
C ASP A 127 18.73 23.25 -22.14
N HIS A 128 18.53 21.99 -22.58
CA HIS A 128 17.33 21.57 -23.28
C HIS A 128 16.43 20.67 -22.42
N VAL A 129 16.94 19.51 -21.94
CA VAL A 129 16.10 18.52 -21.20
C VAL A 129 15.70 19.06 -19.83
N ASN A 130 16.59 19.77 -19.14
CA ASN A 130 16.35 20.33 -17.80
C ASN A 130 15.92 21.82 -17.82
N MET A 131 15.58 22.38 -18.98
CA MET A 131 15.20 23.79 -19.12
C MET A 131 14.08 24.18 -18.17
N GLY A 132 14.27 25.26 -17.40
CA GLY A 132 13.28 25.76 -16.43
C GLY A 132 13.07 24.89 -15.19
N GLN A 133 13.97 23.95 -14.91
CA GLN A 133 13.87 22.98 -13.83
C GLN A 133 15.13 22.98 -12.96
N SER A 134 14.98 22.45 -11.76
CA SER A 134 16.05 22.01 -10.87
C SER A 134 15.80 20.57 -10.45
N SER A 135 16.81 19.84 -9.98
CA SER A 135 16.59 18.59 -9.26
C SER A 135 15.67 18.80 -8.05
N ASN A 136 15.77 19.98 -7.43
CA ASN A 136 15.10 20.32 -6.20
C ASN A 136 13.57 20.40 -6.31
N ASP A 137 13.02 20.76 -7.48
CA ASP A 137 11.60 20.72 -7.77
C ASP A 137 11.18 19.46 -8.56
N SER A 138 12.06 18.95 -9.47
CA SER A 138 11.74 17.80 -10.32
C SER A 138 11.66 16.48 -9.55
N ILE A 139 12.55 16.26 -8.57
CA ILE A 139 12.55 15.00 -7.78
C ILE A 139 11.33 14.90 -6.87
N PRO A 140 10.96 15.89 -6.02
CA PRO A 140 9.73 15.78 -5.25
C PRO A 140 8.48 15.75 -6.15
N THR A 141 8.49 16.42 -7.30
CA THR A 141 7.43 16.27 -8.31
C THR A 141 7.35 14.81 -8.79
N ALA A 142 8.46 14.16 -9.10
CA ALA A 142 8.48 12.76 -9.50
C ALA A 142 8.00 11.81 -8.38
N ILE A 143 8.25 12.13 -7.09
CA ILE A 143 7.69 11.42 -5.94
C ILE A 143 6.15 11.49 -5.99
N HIS A 144 5.59 12.69 -6.09
CA HIS A 144 4.14 12.90 -6.17
C HIS A 144 3.52 12.16 -7.37
N VAL A 145 4.09 12.32 -8.54
CA VAL A 145 3.58 11.73 -9.79
C VAL A 145 3.65 10.21 -9.76
N SER A 146 4.78 9.64 -9.35
CA SER A 146 4.94 8.18 -9.27
C SER A 146 3.99 7.56 -8.25
N ALA A 147 3.86 8.18 -7.08
CA ALA A 147 2.94 7.72 -6.04
C ALA A 147 1.48 7.82 -6.50
N ALA A 148 1.06 8.95 -7.09
CA ALA A 148 -0.30 9.13 -7.60
C ALA A 148 -0.67 8.08 -8.66
N LEU A 149 0.23 7.86 -9.63
CA LEU A 149 0.01 6.87 -10.68
C LEU A 149 -0.05 5.45 -10.15
N THR A 150 0.86 5.07 -9.25
CA THR A 150 0.92 3.71 -8.70
C THR A 150 -0.26 3.43 -7.77
N VAL A 151 -0.65 4.40 -6.92
CA VAL A 151 -1.86 4.30 -6.09
C VAL A 151 -3.08 4.09 -6.98
N LYS A 152 -3.27 4.93 -8.00
CA LYS A 152 -4.45 4.89 -8.88
C LYS A 152 -4.53 3.64 -9.75
N ARG A 153 -3.39 3.20 -10.31
CA ARG A 153 -3.36 2.12 -11.30
C ARG A 153 -3.16 0.74 -10.69
N GLU A 154 -2.59 0.64 -9.50
CA GLU A 154 -2.21 -0.64 -8.90
C GLU A 154 -2.86 -0.89 -7.53
N LEU A 155 -2.70 0.05 -6.56
CA LEU A 155 -3.12 -0.19 -5.18
C LEU A 155 -4.64 -0.12 -5.02
N VAL A 156 -5.28 0.95 -5.50
CA VAL A 156 -6.74 1.09 -5.38
C VAL A 156 -7.47 -0.08 -6.05
N PRO A 157 -7.16 -0.48 -7.31
CA PRO A 157 -7.78 -1.66 -7.91
C PRO A 157 -7.53 -2.96 -7.15
N ALA A 158 -6.36 -3.13 -6.51
CA ALA A 158 -6.06 -4.31 -5.71
C ALA A 158 -6.90 -4.37 -4.42
N LEU A 159 -7.10 -3.22 -3.76
CA LEU A 159 -7.96 -3.12 -2.58
C LEU A 159 -9.44 -3.29 -2.94
N GLU A 160 -9.88 -2.74 -4.06
CA GLU A 160 -11.23 -2.94 -4.59
C GLU A 160 -11.50 -4.41 -4.89
N HIS A 161 -10.55 -5.10 -5.50
CA HIS A 161 -10.64 -6.54 -5.73
C HIS A 161 -10.74 -7.32 -4.40
N LEU A 162 -9.89 -7.02 -3.42
CA LEU A 162 -9.95 -7.63 -2.09
C LEU A 162 -11.29 -7.37 -1.41
N ARG A 163 -11.80 -6.14 -1.45
CA ARG A 163 -13.13 -5.76 -0.94
C ARG A 163 -14.24 -6.61 -1.58
N ASP A 164 -14.20 -6.77 -2.89
CA ASP A 164 -15.25 -7.49 -3.63
C ASP A 164 -15.20 -8.99 -3.39
N VAL A 165 -14.00 -9.57 -3.24
CA VAL A 165 -13.83 -10.97 -2.82
C VAL A 165 -14.33 -11.18 -1.39
N LEU A 166 -14.03 -10.27 -0.46
CA LEU A 166 -14.58 -10.31 0.89
C LEU A 166 -16.12 -10.25 0.89
N ARG A 167 -16.70 -9.36 0.08
CA ARG A 167 -18.16 -9.24 -0.08
C ARG A 167 -18.80 -10.51 -0.65
N ALA A 168 -18.14 -11.15 -1.61
CA ALA A 168 -18.61 -12.42 -2.17
C ALA A 168 -18.58 -13.54 -1.12
N LYS A 169 -17.48 -13.66 -0.38
CA LYS A 169 -17.32 -14.65 0.68
C LYS A 169 -18.28 -14.38 1.85
N GLU A 170 -18.48 -13.13 2.25
CA GLU A 170 -19.47 -12.70 3.25
C GLU A 170 -20.89 -13.23 2.92
N ARG A 171 -21.29 -13.16 1.64
CA ARG A 171 -22.59 -13.70 1.18
C ARG A 171 -22.62 -15.22 1.21
N GLU A 172 -21.54 -15.89 0.84
CA GLU A 172 -21.43 -17.35 0.80
C GLU A 172 -21.57 -17.96 2.19
N VAL A 173 -20.90 -17.37 3.19
CA VAL A 173 -20.81 -17.94 4.55
C VAL A 173 -21.58 -17.13 5.59
N GLY A 174 -22.41 -16.19 5.16
CA GLY A 174 -23.05 -15.16 6.00
C GLY A 174 -23.87 -15.69 7.15
N ASN A 175 -24.50 -16.85 6.99
CA ASN A 175 -25.39 -17.46 7.97
C ASN A 175 -24.69 -18.46 8.91
N VAL A 176 -23.39 -18.69 8.78
CA VAL A 176 -22.66 -19.60 9.66
C VAL A 176 -22.45 -18.94 11.02
N VAL A 177 -23.19 -19.42 12.03
CA VAL A 177 -23.06 -18.94 13.41
C VAL A 177 -21.89 -19.64 14.09
N LYS A 178 -21.04 -18.86 14.75
CA LYS A 178 -19.84 -19.33 15.45
C LYS A 178 -19.71 -18.66 16.82
N THR A 179 -18.88 -19.24 17.69
CA THR A 179 -18.46 -18.58 18.92
C THR A 179 -17.63 -17.34 18.57
N GLY A 180 -18.03 -16.15 19.01
CA GLY A 180 -17.21 -14.95 18.99
C GLY A 180 -16.07 -15.06 20.02
N ARG A 181 -15.01 -14.27 19.84
CA ARG A 181 -13.88 -14.24 20.80
C ARG A 181 -13.48 -12.81 21.12
N THR A 182 -13.35 -12.55 22.41
CA THR A 182 -12.70 -11.35 22.94
C THR A 182 -11.56 -11.79 23.85
N HIS A 183 -10.38 -11.14 23.78
CA HIS A 183 -9.18 -11.60 24.48
C HIS A 183 -8.75 -13.04 24.12
N LEU A 184 -9.11 -13.54 22.95
CA LEU A 184 -9.02 -14.93 22.50
C LEU A 184 -9.86 -15.92 23.37
N MET A 185 -10.68 -15.42 24.26
CA MET A 185 -11.61 -16.20 25.09
C MET A 185 -12.99 -16.26 24.45
N ASP A 186 -13.71 -17.36 24.70
CA ASP A 186 -15.07 -17.55 24.22
C ASP A 186 -16.00 -16.41 24.65
N ALA A 187 -16.79 -15.92 23.73
CA ALA A 187 -17.73 -14.82 23.93
C ALA A 187 -19.10 -15.15 23.29
N MET A 188 -19.96 -14.14 23.15
CA MET A 188 -21.25 -14.29 22.51
C MET A 188 -21.12 -14.68 21.03
N PRO A 189 -22.14 -15.37 20.48
CA PRO A 189 -22.15 -15.77 19.09
C PRO A 189 -22.06 -14.58 18.13
N VAL A 190 -21.41 -14.81 17.01
CA VAL A 190 -21.42 -13.95 15.82
C VAL A 190 -21.66 -14.82 14.60
N THR A 191 -22.05 -14.23 13.47
CA THR A 191 -21.96 -14.94 12.19
C THR A 191 -20.58 -14.71 11.56
N LEU A 192 -20.12 -15.70 10.81
CA LEU A 192 -18.88 -15.55 10.03
C LEU A 192 -19.01 -14.39 9.02
N GLY A 193 -20.22 -14.16 8.48
CA GLY A 193 -20.49 -12.99 7.65
C GLY A 193 -20.29 -11.65 8.38
N GLN A 194 -20.74 -11.54 9.65
CA GLN A 194 -20.50 -10.35 10.46
C GLN A 194 -19.00 -10.10 10.68
N GLU A 195 -18.22 -11.13 10.92
CA GLU A 195 -16.77 -11.04 11.06
C GLU A 195 -16.10 -10.56 9.76
N LEU A 196 -16.45 -11.16 8.63
CA LEU A 196 -15.95 -10.75 7.31
C LEU A 196 -16.38 -9.32 6.93
N SER A 197 -17.58 -8.89 7.32
CA SER A 197 -18.06 -7.53 7.07
C SER A 197 -17.18 -6.48 7.75
N GLY A 198 -16.66 -6.78 8.95
CA GLY A 198 -15.69 -5.94 9.65
C GLY A 198 -14.39 -5.79 8.85
N TRP A 199 -13.87 -6.88 8.29
CA TRP A 199 -12.66 -6.83 7.45
C TRP A 199 -12.92 -6.05 6.16
N ARG A 200 -14.05 -6.28 5.49
CA ARG A 200 -14.45 -5.54 4.30
C ARG A 200 -14.50 -4.03 4.57
N THR A 201 -15.10 -3.62 5.65
CA THR A 201 -15.19 -2.22 6.05
C THR A 201 -13.81 -1.60 6.32
N GLN A 202 -12.86 -2.34 6.91
CA GLN A 202 -11.49 -1.87 7.07
C GLN A 202 -10.83 -1.56 5.71
N ILE A 203 -11.06 -2.40 4.70
CA ILE A 203 -10.54 -2.20 3.35
C ILE A 203 -11.23 -1.02 2.66
N GLU A 204 -12.55 -0.88 2.78
CA GLU A 204 -13.31 0.27 2.25
C GLU A 204 -12.79 1.59 2.83
N HIS A 205 -12.62 1.69 4.13
CA HIS A 205 -12.02 2.86 4.78
C HIS A 205 -10.55 3.08 4.35
N GLY A 206 -9.81 2.01 4.03
CA GLY A 206 -8.46 2.12 3.47
C GLY A 206 -8.46 2.84 2.12
N ILE A 207 -9.40 2.48 1.23
CA ILE A 207 -9.58 3.13 -0.08
C ILE A 207 -9.96 4.61 0.09
N GLU A 208 -10.91 4.91 0.98
CA GLU A 208 -11.35 6.28 1.27
C GLU A 208 -10.18 7.16 1.76
N ARG A 209 -9.30 6.61 2.62
CA ARG A 209 -8.10 7.30 3.10
C ARG A 209 -7.15 7.65 1.95
N LEU A 210 -6.93 6.74 1.00
CA LEU A 210 -6.11 7.01 -0.18
C LEU A 210 -6.70 8.13 -1.03
N ILE A 211 -8.02 8.13 -1.26
CA ILE A 211 -8.71 9.18 -2.00
C ILE A 211 -8.56 10.54 -1.28
N SER A 212 -8.59 10.58 0.05
CA SER A 212 -8.47 11.82 0.80
C SER A 212 -7.11 12.53 0.67
N VAL A 213 -6.06 11.80 0.29
CA VAL A 213 -4.70 12.35 0.07
C VAL A 213 -4.54 12.90 -1.36
N GLU A 214 -5.31 12.42 -2.33
CA GLU A 214 -5.16 12.79 -3.75
C GLU A 214 -5.04 14.31 -3.99
N PRO A 215 -5.84 15.20 -3.37
CA PRO A 215 -5.73 16.65 -3.63
C PRO A 215 -4.36 17.24 -3.27
N ARG A 216 -3.68 16.69 -2.26
CA ARG A 216 -2.33 17.13 -1.85
C ARG A 216 -1.27 16.48 -2.72
N LEU A 217 -1.44 15.21 -3.05
CA LEU A 217 -0.55 14.47 -3.93
C LEU A 217 -0.51 15.04 -5.36
N HIS A 218 -1.62 15.60 -5.83
CA HIS A 218 -1.73 16.23 -7.15
C HIS A 218 -1.23 17.69 -7.17
N ALA A 219 -0.83 18.26 -6.04
CA ALA A 219 -0.22 19.59 -5.96
C ALA A 219 1.32 19.46 -6.06
N LEU A 220 1.89 19.99 -7.15
CA LEU A 220 3.27 19.72 -7.54
C LEU A 220 4.24 20.84 -7.14
N PRO A 221 5.47 20.50 -6.67
CA PRO A 221 6.55 21.46 -6.44
C PRO A 221 7.14 22.07 -7.72
N GLN A 222 6.88 21.48 -8.89
CA GLN A 222 7.47 21.90 -10.16
C GLN A 222 7.17 23.36 -10.50
N GLY A 223 8.20 24.12 -10.77
CA GLY A 223 8.17 25.56 -11.00
C GLY A 223 8.87 26.36 -9.89
N GLY A 224 9.15 25.72 -8.73
CA GLY A 224 9.94 26.34 -7.66
C GLY A 224 11.42 26.46 -7.96
N THR A 225 11.91 25.65 -8.89
CA THR A 225 13.32 25.55 -9.28
C THR A 225 14.27 25.30 -8.10
N ALA A 226 15.31 26.12 -7.94
CA ALA A 226 16.40 25.84 -7.00
C ALA A 226 16.01 25.95 -5.51
N VAL A 227 15.19 26.97 -5.15
CA VAL A 227 14.89 27.30 -3.74
C VAL A 227 13.42 27.69 -3.51
N GLY A 228 12.56 27.61 -4.51
CA GLY A 228 11.14 27.96 -4.41
C GLY A 228 10.75 29.28 -5.06
N THR A 229 11.70 30.06 -5.54
CA THR A 229 11.47 31.39 -6.15
C THR A 229 11.11 31.33 -7.64
N GLY A 230 11.30 30.16 -8.29
CA GLY A 230 11.13 30.02 -9.73
C GLY A 230 12.22 30.69 -10.57
N ILE A 231 13.43 30.89 -10.00
CA ILE A 231 14.54 31.49 -10.74
C ILE A 231 14.84 30.71 -12.02
N ASN A 232 15.10 31.42 -13.12
CA ASN A 232 15.40 30.88 -14.45
C ASN A 232 14.25 30.04 -15.08
N ALA A 233 13.02 30.13 -14.54
CA ALA A 233 11.83 29.58 -15.16
C ALA A 233 10.86 30.69 -15.56
N HIS A 234 10.11 30.48 -16.63
CA HIS A 234 9.03 31.39 -17.02
C HIS A 234 7.94 31.43 -15.91
N PRO A 235 7.35 32.60 -15.59
CA PRO A 235 6.31 32.69 -14.54
C PRO A 235 5.13 31.71 -14.73
N GLU A 236 4.76 31.39 -15.95
CA GLU A 236 3.70 30.43 -16.28
C GLU A 236 4.16 28.97 -16.34
N PHE A 237 5.46 28.69 -16.17
CA PHE A 237 6.01 27.35 -16.39
C PHE A 237 5.32 26.31 -15.52
N GLY A 238 5.17 26.52 -14.20
CA GLY A 238 4.53 25.57 -13.30
C GLY A 238 3.09 25.23 -13.70
N ALA A 239 2.31 26.23 -14.13
CA ALA A 239 0.93 26.03 -14.58
C ALA A 239 0.86 25.25 -15.90
N ARG A 240 1.67 25.62 -16.89
CA ARG A 240 1.74 24.93 -18.19
C ARG A 240 2.25 23.50 -18.03
N PHE A 241 3.28 23.30 -17.23
CA PHE A 241 3.81 21.98 -16.88
C PHE A 241 2.72 21.07 -16.29
N ALA A 242 1.99 21.54 -15.28
CA ALA A 242 0.94 20.74 -14.63
C ALA A 242 -0.19 20.39 -15.61
N GLN A 243 -0.54 21.28 -16.55
CA GLN A 243 -1.49 20.98 -17.62
C GLN A 243 -1.00 19.89 -18.53
N GLU A 244 0.22 20.00 -19.07
CA GLU A 244 0.82 19.00 -19.96
C GLU A 244 0.94 17.63 -19.27
N LEU A 245 1.33 17.63 -17.99
CA LEU A 245 1.41 16.39 -17.21
C LEU A 245 0.03 15.77 -16.98
N SER A 246 -0.99 16.59 -16.76
CA SER A 246 -2.38 16.12 -16.63
C SER A 246 -2.86 15.49 -17.93
N ASP A 247 -2.58 16.08 -19.07
CA ASP A 247 -2.94 15.56 -20.39
C ASP A 247 -2.22 14.23 -20.68
N LEU A 248 -0.95 14.09 -20.24
CA LEU A 248 -0.17 12.85 -20.40
C LEU A 248 -0.66 11.69 -19.53
N THR A 249 -1.16 11.99 -18.33
CA THR A 249 -1.41 10.98 -17.31
C THR A 249 -2.88 10.66 -17.09
N GLY A 250 -3.77 11.60 -17.43
CA GLY A 250 -5.20 11.55 -17.12
C GLY A 250 -5.53 11.89 -15.66
N LEU A 251 -4.55 12.41 -14.88
CA LEU A 251 -4.75 12.87 -13.51
C LEU A 251 -4.71 14.40 -13.44
N ALA A 252 -5.56 15.00 -12.60
CA ALA A 252 -5.68 16.45 -12.50
C ALA A 252 -4.59 17.06 -11.61
N PHE A 253 -3.38 17.16 -12.14
CA PHE A 253 -2.26 17.83 -11.46
C PHE A 253 -2.40 19.36 -11.53
N ARG A 254 -1.83 20.04 -10.53
CA ARG A 254 -1.79 21.50 -10.43
C ARG A 254 -0.51 21.95 -9.74
N PRO A 255 -0.08 23.22 -9.92
CA PRO A 255 1.01 23.77 -9.12
C PRO A 255 0.68 23.75 -7.63
N GLY A 256 1.66 23.49 -6.81
CA GLY A 256 1.56 23.65 -5.36
C GLY A 256 1.26 25.12 -4.99
N ARG A 257 0.57 25.31 -3.88
CA ARG A 257 0.25 26.66 -3.38
C ARG A 257 1.49 27.43 -2.93
N ASN A 258 2.51 26.69 -2.53
CA ASN A 258 3.77 27.23 -2.02
C ASN A 258 4.92 26.30 -2.40
N PHE A 259 5.79 26.77 -3.29
CA PHE A 259 6.93 25.99 -3.74
C PHE A 259 8.01 25.83 -2.67
N PHE A 260 8.13 26.75 -1.72
CA PHE A 260 9.07 26.63 -0.61
C PHE A 260 8.74 25.45 0.29
N GLU A 261 7.46 25.25 0.58
CA GLU A 261 6.98 24.07 1.31
C GLU A 261 7.26 22.80 0.51
N GLY A 262 6.90 22.76 -0.77
CA GLY A 262 7.04 21.59 -1.62
C GLY A 262 8.48 21.11 -1.85
N LEU A 263 9.48 22.00 -1.70
CA LEU A 263 10.91 21.65 -1.79
C LEU A 263 11.50 21.22 -0.44
N SER A 264 11.15 21.94 0.63
CA SER A 264 11.78 21.74 1.94
C SER A 264 11.08 20.72 2.83
N SER A 265 9.80 20.45 2.57
CA SER A 265 8.96 19.51 3.30
C SER A 265 8.50 18.37 2.39
N GLN A 266 8.26 17.19 2.98
CA GLN A 266 7.70 16.03 2.31
C GLN A 266 6.44 15.53 3.01
N ASP A 267 5.66 16.44 3.57
CA ASP A 267 4.47 16.13 4.38
C ASP A 267 3.45 15.29 3.64
N THR A 268 3.25 15.53 2.34
CA THR A 268 2.35 14.71 1.51
C THR A 268 2.83 13.26 1.39
N ALA A 269 4.14 13.03 1.25
CA ALA A 269 4.69 11.68 1.22
C ALA A 269 4.55 10.99 2.59
N VAL A 270 4.77 11.72 3.69
CA VAL A 270 4.57 11.22 5.07
C VAL A 270 3.09 10.92 5.31
N GLU A 271 2.18 11.79 4.89
CA GLU A 271 0.74 11.57 5.00
C GLU A 271 0.31 10.30 4.26
N LEU A 272 0.69 10.16 2.99
CA LEU A 272 0.37 8.96 2.21
C LEU A 272 0.94 7.71 2.88
N SER A 273 2.19 7.75 3.35
CA SER A 273 2.81 6.65 4.08
C SER A 273 2.02 6.27 5.33
N GLY A 274 1.53 7.25 6.08
CA GLY A 274 0.64 7.03 7.23
C GLY A 274 -0.65 6.28 6.85
N GLN A 275 -1.25 6.61 5.71
CA GLN A 275 -2.44 5.89 5.22
C GLN A 275 -2.09 4.46 4.76
N LEU A 276 -0.95 4.26 4.11
CA LEU A 276 -0.45 2.93 3.75
C LEU A 276 -0.20 2.07 5.00
N LYS A 277 0.35 2.66 6.07
CA LYS A 277 0.51 1.99 7.37
C LYS A 277 -0.82 1.53 7.96
N VAL A 278 -1.87 2.36 7.92
CA VAL A 278 -3.22 1.96 8.40
C VAL A 278 -3.74 0.74 7.62
N ILE A 279 -3.56 0.72 6.29
CA ILE A 279 -3.94 -0.43 5.46
C ILE A 279 -3.12 -1.66 5.86
N ALA A 280 -1.81 -1.53 6.07
CA ALA A 280 -0.94 -2.61 6.51
C ALA A 280 -1.40 -3.20 7.86
N VAL A 281 -1.78 -2.35 8.83
CA VAL A 281 -2.34 -2.78 10.13
C VAL A 281 -3.64 -3.55 9.95
N SER A 282 -4.53 -3.11 9.07
CA SER A 282 -5.77 -3.82 8.75
C SER A 282 -5.49 -5.20 8.14
N LEU A 283 -4.58 -5.29 7.18
CA LEU A 283 -4.18 -6.56 6.56
C LEU A 283 -3.49 -7.50 7.55
N MET A 284 -2.68 -6.98 8.48
CA MET A 284 -2.04 -7.74 9.55
C MET A 284 -3.10 -8.40 10.44
N LYS A 285 -4.14 -7.65 10.84
CA LYS A 285 -5.25 -8.15 11.66
C LYS A 285 -6.02 -9.25 10.92
N ILE A 286 -6.40 -9.03 9.68
CA ILE A 286 -7.11 -9.99 8.84
C ILE A 286 -6.29 -11.29 8.68
N ALA A 287 -5.01 -11.16 8.36
CA ALA A 287 -4.11 -12.30 8.20
C ALA A 287 -3.95 -13.10 9.48
N ASN A 288 -3.85 -12.45 10.63
CA ASN A 288 -3.75 -13.14 11.92
C ASN A 288 -5.06 -13.86 12.29
N ASP A 289 -6.21 -13.27 12.05
CA ASP A 289 -7.49 -13.94 12.28
C ASP A 289 -7.64 -15.18 11.39
N LEU A 290 -7.28 -15.09 10.10
CA LEU A 290 -7.25 -16.24 9.20
C LEU A 290 -6.33 -17.36 9.71
N ARG A 291 -5.15 -17.01 10.22
CA ARG A 291 -4.20 -17.99 10.81
C ARG A 291 -4.78 -18.66 12.04
N TRP A 292 -5.43 -17.91 12.93
CA TRP A 292 -6.08 -18.45 14.10
C TRP A 292 -7.23 -19.39 13.73
N MET A 293 -8.15 -18.98 12.88
CA MET A 293 -9.27 -19.81 12.46
C MET A 293 -8.84 -21.08 11.72
N ASN A 294 -7.73 -21.04 10.96
CA ASN A 294 -7.17 -22.18 10.26
C ASN A 294 -6.25 -23.07 11.13
N SER A 295 -5.96 -22.67 12.38
CA SER A 295 -4.99 -23.37 13.22
C SER A 295 -5.41 -24.83 13.52
N GLY A 296 -4.46 -25.73 13.55
CA GLY A 296 -4.68 -27.15 13.82
C GLY A 296 -4.32 -28.02 12.60
N PRO A 297 -5.29 -28.82 12.07
CA PRO A 297 -6.74 -28.80 12.28
C PRO A 297 -7.26 -29.49 13.56
N LEU A 298 -6.47 -30.36 14.18
CA LEU A 298 -6.96 -31.16 15.33
C LEU A 298 -6.71 -30.47 16.69
N ALA A 299 -5.49 -29.94 16.89
CA ALA A 299 -5.09 -29.32 18.16
C ALA A 299 -5.28 -27.79 18.20
N GLY A 300 -5.83 -27.19 17.17
CA GLY A 300 -6.14 -25.77 17.09
C GLY A 300 -7.64 -25.52 16.92
N LEU A 301 -8.00 -24.30 16.46
CA LEU A 301 -9.40 -23.91 16.29
C LEU A 301 -10.08 -24.68 15.16
N GLY A 302 -9.43 -24.78 14.00
CA GLY A 302 -9.92 -25.55 12.87
C GLY A 302 -11.27 -25.10 12.32
N GLU A 303 -11.65 -23.82 12.49
CA GLU A 303 -12.94 -23.29 12.03
C GLU A 303 -13.03 -23.19 10.50
N ILE A 304 -11.88 -22.92 9.86
CA ILE A 304 -11.77 -22.89 8.41
C ILE A 304 -10.58 -23.74 7.95
N ALA A 305 -10.56 -24.08 6.67
CA ALA A 305 -9.42 -24.68 5.97
C ALA A 305 -9.05 -23.77 4.80
N LEU A 306 -7.85 -23.18 4.86
CA LEU A 306 -7.27 -22.39 3.77
C LEU A 306 -6.85 -23.30 2.60
N PRO A 307 -6.77 -22.78 1.37
CA PRO A 307 -6.27 -23.56 0.23
C PRO A 307 -4.87 -24.12 0.46
N ALA A 308 -4.67 -25.39 0.10
CA ALA A 308 -3.36 -26.04 0.11
C ALA A 308 -2.55 -25.64 -1.12
N LEU A 309 -1.68 -24.65 -1.00
CA LEU A 309 -0.94 -24.07 -2.12
C LEU A 309 0.43 -24.73 -2.36
N GLN A 310 1.02 -25.28 -1.32
CA GLN A 310 2.33 -25.94 -1.38
C GLN A 310 2.53 -26.89 -0.19
N PRO A 311 3.46 -27.86 -0.27
CA PRO A 311 3.85 -28.66 0.90
C PRO A 311 4.35 -27.74 2.03
N GLY A 312 3.83 -27.96 3.25
CA GLY A 312 4.11 -27.09 4.39
C GLY A 312 5.35 -27.43 5.19
N SER A 313 5.95 -28.61 4.94
CA SER A 313 7.10 -29.10 5.72
C SER A 313 7.94 -30.08 4.91
N SER A 314 9.25 -30.00 5.07
CA SER A 314 10.19 -30.95 4.48
C SER A 314 10.27 -32.31 5.24
N ILE A 315 9.84 -32.34 6.51
CA ILE A 315 9.94 -33.52 7.39
C ILE A 315 8.60 -33.96 7.97
N MET A 316 7.51 -33.25 7.77
CA MET A 316 6.17 -33.59 8.27
C MET A 316 5.20 -33.73 7.07
N PRO A 317 5.08 -34.93 6.47
CA PRO A 317 4.18 -35.16 5.34
C PRO A 317 2.74 -34.79 5.68
N GLY A 318 2.04 -34.13 4.75
CA GLY A 318 0.64 -33.73 4.92
C GLY A 318 0.42 -32.44 5.71
N LYS A 319 1.46 -31.82 6.28
CA LYS A 319 1.34 -30.51 6.94
C LYS A 319 1.22 -29.41 5.88
N VAL A 320 0.16 -28.61 5.97
CA VAL A 320 -0.07 -27.43 5.13
C VAL A 320 -0.05 -26.18 5.98
N ASN A 321 0.75 -25.18 5.62
CA ASN A 321 0.88 -23.93 6.36
C ASN A 321 0.02 -22.82 5.72
N PRO A 322 -0.43 -21.82 6.49
CA PRO A 322 -1.18 -20.67 6.01
C PRO A 322 -0.24 -19.63 5.36
N VAL A 323 0.46 -20.00 4.28
CA VAL A 323 1.61 -19.25 3.72
C VAL A 323 1.25 -17.85 3.21
N ILE A 324 0.03 -17.63 2.71
CA ILE A 324 -0.41 -16.31 2.24
C ILE A 324 -0.67 -15.35 3.41
N PRO A 325 -1.41 -15.73 4.47
CA PRO A 325 -1.46 -14.92 5.69
C PRO A 325 -0.07 -14.65 6.31
N GLU A 326 0.85 -15.60 6.31
CA GLU A 326 2.22 -15.37 6.78
C GLU A 326 2.95 -14.32 5.96
N ALA A 327 2.91 -14.43 4.63
CA ALA A 327 3.47 -13.43 3.72
C ALA A 327 2.83 -12.05 3.95
N THR A 328 1.51 -12.00 4.17
CA THR A 328 0.79 -10.75 4.45
C THR A 328 1.29 -10.07 5.71
N THR A 329 1.53 -10.83 6.78
CA THR A 329 2.08 -10.26 8.04
C THR A 329 3.50 -9.71 7.86
N MET A 330 4.34 -10.39 7.05
CA MET A 330 5.69 -9.89 6.73
C MET A 330 5.64 -8.61 5.90
N VAL A 331 4.76 -8.52 4.91
CA VAL A 331 4.55 -7.30 4.12
C VAL A 331 4.08 -6.15 5.01
N ALA A 332 3.12 -6.40 5.90
CA ALA A 332 2.63 -5.38 6.82
C ALA A 332 3.75 -4.85 7.74
N ALA A 333 4.58 -5.73 8.29
CA ALA A 333 5.73 -5.33 9.10
C ALA A 333 6.73 -4.48 8.30
N LYS A 334 7.02 -4.85 7.04
CA LYS A 334 7.92 -4.09 6.15
C LYS A 334 7.37 -2.70 5.85
N VAL A 335 6.07 -2.57 5.55
CA VAL A 335 5.42 -1.27 5.29
C VAL A 335 5.46 -0.37 6.53
N ILE A 336 5.25 -0.91 7.74
CA ILE A 336 5.39 -0.16 8.99
C ILE A 336 6.83 0.33 9.18
N GLY A 337 7.83 -0.49 8.85
CA GLY A 337 9.24 -0.08 8.87
C GLY A 337 9.56 1.02 7.85
N ASN A 338 8.99 0.94 6.65
CA ASN A 338 9.12 1.97 5.62
C ASN A 338 8.49 3.30 6.07
N ASP A 339 7.34 3.27 6.76
CA ASP A 339 6.70 4.47 7.30
C ASP A 339 7.59 5.18 8.31
N ALA A 340 8.28 4.45 9.18
CA ALA A 340 9.26 5.02 10.09
C ALA A 340 10.42 5.70 9.33
N THR A 341 10.93 5.06 8.27
CA THR A 341 11.98 5.62 7.41
C THR A 341 11.51 6.91 6.72
N ILE A 342 10.28 6.91 6.17
CA ILE A 342 9.69 8.08 5.50
C ILE A 342 9.46 9.22 6.50
N THR A 343 9.01 8.91 7.71
CA THR A 343 8.82 9.91 8.77
C THR A 343 10.14 10.58 9.15
N ILE A 344 11.21 9.80 9.36
CA ILE A 344 12.56 10.34 9.64
C ILE A 344 13.05 11.16 8.44
N GLY A 345 12.86 10.68 7.22
CA GLY A 345 13.20 11.41 6.01
C GLY A 345 12.45 12.72 5.88
N GLY A 346 11.14 12.72 6.15
CA GLY A 346 10.28 13.92 6.07
C GLY A 346 10.70 15.03 7.04
N GLN A 347 11.02 14.66 8.30
CA GLN A 347 11.46 15.62 9.31
C GLN A 347 12.88 16.18 9.08
N SER A 348 13.65 15.60 8.14
CA SER A 348 15.06 15.96 7.89
C SER A 348 15.23 17.11 6.90
N GLY A 349 14.16 17.82 6.52
CA GLY A 349 14.24 19.04 5.73
C GLY A 349 14.94 20.16 6.47
N ASN A 350 15.82 20.88 5.79
CA ASN A 350 16.55 22.01 6.35
C ASN A 350 16.44 23.20 5.42
N PHE A 351 15.97 24.34 5.92
CA PHE A 351 15.78 25.57 5.17
C PHE A 351 14.94 25.32 3.89
N GLN A 352 15.51 25.43 2.71
CA GLN A 352 14.80 25.40 1.43
C GLN A 352 14.82 24.05 0.72
N LEU A 353 15.39 22.99 1.32
CA LEU A 353 15.44 21.68 0.68
C LEU A 353 15.41 20.51 1.68
N ASN A 354 14.65 19.49 1.36
CA ASN A 354 14.79 18.16 1.97
C ASN A 354 15.82 17.35 1.18
N VAL A 355 16.78 16.74 1.88
CA VAL A 355 17.87 15.96 1.26
C VAL A 355 17.82 14.48 1.62
N MET A 356 16.60 13.93 1.79
CA MET A 356 16.31 12.51 1.99
C MET A 356 15.38 11.96 0.90
N LEU A 357 15.25 12.68 -0.21
CA LEU A 357 14.27 12.41 -1.27
C LEU A 357 14.36 11.00 -1.88
N PRO A 358 15.55 10.45 -2.23
CA PRO A 358 15.61 9.13 -2.85
C PRO A 358 15.13 7.99 -1.95
N VAL A 359 15.48 8.02 -0.67
CA VAL A 359 15.02 6.97 0.28
C VAL A 359 13.53 7.10 0.58
N ILE A 360 12.98 8.32 0.62
CA ILE A 360 11.52 8.56 0.73
C ILE A 360 10.82 7.97 -0.50
N ALA A 361 11.29 8.30 -1.71
CA ALA A 361 10.72 7.79 -2.96
C ALA A 361 10.70 6.25 -3.00
N TYR A 362 11.84 5.63 -2.70
CA TYR A 362 11.97 4.17 -2.70
C TYR A 362 11.02 3.52 -1.71
N SER A 363 11.06 3.94 -0.43
CA SER A 363 10.27 3.34 0.64
C SER A 363 8.77 3.50 0.42
N LEU A 364 8.34 4.65 -0.13
CA LEU A 364 6.94 4.93 -0.44
C LEU A 364 6.42 4.02 -1.57
N LEU A 365 7.15 3.95 -2.69
CA LEU A 365 6.76 3.14 -3.84
C LEU A 365 6.85 1.63 -3.55
N GLU A 366 7.85 1.20 -2.77
CA GLU A 366 7.93 -0.17 -2.29
C GLU A 366 6.68 -0.54 -1.48
N SER A 367 6.26 0.32 -0.55
CA SER A 367 5.07 0.10 0.27
C SER A 367 3.79 -0.01 -0.56
N ILE A 368 3.60 0.88 -1.53
CA ILE A 368 2.44 0.85 -2.44
C ILE A 368 2.40 -0.48 -3.20
N ARG A 369 3.52 -0.88 -3.82
CA ARG A 369 3.62 -2.12 -4.60
C ARG A 369 3.40 -3.37 -3.74
N LEU A 370 4.02 -3.43 -2.56
CA LEU A 370 3.86 -4.56 -1.64
C LEU A 370 2.41 -4.72 -1.21
N LEU A 371 1.74 -3.63 -0.82
CA LEU A 371 0.33 -3.67 -0.43
C LEU A 371 -0.58 -4.07 -1.58
N ALA A 372 -0.34 -3.56 -2.80
CA ALA A 372 -1.13 -3.94 -3.96
C ALA A 372 -1.03 -5.45 -4.25
N ASN A 373 0.20 -5.97 -4.28
CA ASN A 373 0.43 -7.37 -4.61
C ASN A 373 -0.09 -8.33 -3.54
N VAL A 374 0.16 -8.01 -2.25
CA VAL A 374 -0.30 -8.89 -1.15
C VAL A 374 -1.81 -8.85 -0.98
N SER A 375 -2.48 -7.73 -1.29
CA SER A 375 -3.95 -7.65 -1.28
C SER A 375 -4.58 -8.58 -2.30
N ARG A 376 -4.03 -8.65 -3.54
CA ARG A 376 -4.46 -9.61 -4.55
C ARG A 376 -4.19 -11.06 -4.10
N ALA A 377 -2.99 -11.33 -3.60
CA ALA A 377 -2.64 -12.68 -3.14
C ALA A 377 -3.54 -13.14 -1.98
N LEU A 378 -3.85 -12.25 -1.03
CA LEU A 378 -4.75 -12.55 0.08
C LEU A 378 -6.19 -12.81 -0.40
N ALA A 379 -6.67 -12.01 -1.36
CA ALA A 379 -7.98 -12.19 -1.96
C ALA A 379 -8.10 -13.55 -2.66
N ASP A 380 -7.20 -13.82 -3.62
CA ASP A 380 -7.33 -14.94 -4.54
C ASP A 380 -6.90 -16.28 -3.91
N ASN A 381 -5.83 -16.27 -3.15
CA ASN A 381 -5.17 -17.48 -2.66
C ASN A 381 -5.50 -17.83 -1.19
N ALA A 382 -6.24 -16.97 -0.49
CA ALA A 382 -6.69 -17.27 0.87
C ALA A 382 -8.21 -17.11 1.01
N ILE A 383 -8.75 -15.89 0.85
CA ILE A 383 -10.14 -15.57 1.17
C ILE A 383 -11.12 -16.24 0.21
N ALA A 384 -10.88 -16.14 -1.09
CA ALA A 384 -11.80 -16.72 -2.09
C ALA A 384 -11.99 -18.22 -1.91
N GLY A 385 -10.93 -18.95 -1.56
CA GLY A 385 -10.90 -20.40 -1.57
C GLY A 385 -11.01 -21.09 -0.22
N PHE A 386 -11.10 -20.38 0.92
CA PHE A 386 -11.21 -21.07 2.19
C PHE A 386 -12.57 -21.80 2.33
N LYS A 387 -12.52 -22.94 3.02
CA LYS A 387 -13.70 -23.76 3.34
C LYS A 387 -14.03 -23.63 4.81
N VAL A 388 -15.30 -23.65 5.14
CA VAL A 388 -15.79 -23.59 6.53
C VAL A 388 -15.98 -25.00 7.08
N ASN A 389 -15.42 -25.29 8.24
CA ASN A 389 -15.58 -26.54 8.96
C ASN A 389 -16.81 -26.45 9.90
N GLN A 390 -17.99 -26.58 9.31
CA GLN A 390 -19.26 -26.36 10.04
C GLN A 390 -19.42 -27.22 11.27
N GLU A 391 -19.04 -28.50 11.21
CA GLU A 391 -19.11 -29.43 12.36
C GLU A 391 -18.27 -28.95 13.53
N ARG A 392 -17.04 -28.48 13.25
CA ARG A 392 -16.12 -27.95 14.27
C ARG A 392 -16.65 -26.67 14.91
N ILE A 393 -17.23 -25.80 14.12
CA ILE A 393 -17.85 -24.56 14.59
C ILE A 393 -19.08 -24.89 15.47
N ALA A 394 -19.96 -25.80 15.03
CA ALA A 394 -21.15 -26.19 15.75
C ALA A 394 -20.82 -26.86 17.10
N GLU A 395 -19.83 -27.77 17.13
CA GLU A 395 -19.34 -28.42 18.35
C GLU A 395 -18.85 -27.40 19.40
N ALA A 396 -18.02 -26.43 18.93
CA ALA A 396 -17.51 -25.39 19.83
C ALA A 396 -18.62 -24.47 20.36
N LEU A 397 -19.57 -24.11 19.50
CA LEU A 397 -20.68 -23.26 19.84
C LEU A 397 -21.62 -23.94 20.87
N ASP A 398 -21.93 -25.21 20.69
CA ASP A 398 -22.80 -25.98 21.55
C ASP A 398 -22.26 -26.13 23.00
N ARG A 399 -20.92 -26.18 23.11
CA ARG A 399 -20.22 -26.25 24.40
C ARG A 399 -19.93 -24.89 25.03
N ASN A 400 -20.28 -23.78 24.38
CA ASN A 400 -19.94 -22.44 24.86
C ASN A 400 -20.82 -22.04 26.09
N PRO A 401 -20.27 -22.00 27.31
CA PRO A 401 -21.06 -21.70 28.49
C PRO A 401 -21.44 -20.20 28.58
N ILE A 402 -20.82 -19.32 27.78
CA ILE A 402 -21.12 -17.88 27.78
C ILE A 402 -22.49 -17.58 27.17
N LEU A 403 -23.10 -18.53 26.44
CA LEU A 403 -24.47 -18.43 25.94
C LEU A 403 -25.50 -18.15 27.05
N VAL A 404 -25.20 -18.54 28.29
CA VAL A 404 -26.04 -18.23 29.46
C VAL A 404 -26.30 -16.74 29.62
N THR A 405 -25.44 -15.87 29.11
CA THR A 405 -25.61 -14.41 29.16
C THR A 405 -26.97 -13.98 28.58
N ALA A 406 -27.50 -14.73 27.63
CA ALA A 406 -28.82 -14.50 27.05
C ALA A 406 -29.99 -14.72 28.07
N LEU A 407 -29.75 -15.48 29.11
CA LEU A 407 -30.73 -15.71 30.18
C LEU A 407 -30.71 -14.64 31.26
N ASN A 408 -29.63 -13.83 31.38
CA ASN A 408 -29.49 -12.86 32.46
C ASN A 408 -30.68 -11.89 32.60
N PRO A 409 -31.34 -11.41 31.54
CA PRO A 409 -32.52 -10.56 31.67
C PRO A 409 -33.70 -11.25 32.36
N VAL A 410 -33.76 -12.58 32.33
CA VAL A 410 -34.89 -13.41 32.87
C VAL A 410 -34.54 -13.97 34.23
N ILE A 411 -33.31 -14.47 34.41
CA ILE A 411 -32.93 -15.22 35.64
C ILE A 411 -31.99 -14.46 36.57
N GLY A 412 -31.49 -13.29 36.15
CA GLY A 412 -30.49 -12.47 36.84
C GLY A 412 -29.06 -12.98 36.64
N TYR A 413 -28.10 -12.06 36.83
CA TYR A 413 -26.69 -12.31 36.60
C TYR A 413 -26.08 -13.41 37.46
N GLU A 414 -26.41 -13.42 38.78
CA GLU A 414 -25.84 -14.38 39.74
C GLU A 414 -26.24 -15.83 39.40
N LYS A 415 -27.51 -16.03 39.02
CA LYS A 415 -28.01 -17.35 38.62
C LYS A 415 -27.41 -17.78 37.30
N GLY A 416 -27.26 -16.85 36.34
CA GLY A 416 -26.54 -17.09 35.10
C GLY A 416 -25.10 -17.51 35.33
N ALA A 417 -24.36 -16.80 36.20
CA ALA A 417 -22.98 -17.14 36.55
C ALA A 417 -22.85 -18.52 37.21
N ALA A 418 -23.80 -18.90 38.09
CA ALA A 418 -23.81 -20.22 38.70
C ALA A 418 -24.03 -21.35 37.67
N ILE A 419 -24.92 -21.14 36.70
CA ILE A 419 -25.20 -22.07 35.61
C ILE A 419 -23.93 -22.22 34.72
N ALA A 420 -23.29 -21.11 34.31
CA ALA A 420 -22.06 -21.14 33.51
C ALA A 420 -20.96 -21.92 34.21
N LYS A 421 -20.71 -21.64 35.50
CA LYS A 421 -19.68 -22.31 36.29
C LYS A 421 -19.96 -23.83 36.41
N LYS A 422 -21.21 -24.23 36.59
CA LYS A 422 -21.59 -25.65 36.67
C LYS A 422 -21.45 -26.33 35.30
N ALA A 423 -21.88 -25.70 34.23
CA ALA A 423 -21.74 -26.22 32.86
C ALA A 423 -20.26 -26.45 32.50
N TYR A 424 -19.41 -25.47 32.80
CA TYR A 424 -17.98 -25.57 32.60
C TYR A 424 -17.35 -26.71 33.41
N ALA A 425 -17.67 -26.81 34.72
CA ALA A 425 -17.13 -27.85 35.59
C ALA A 425 -17.57 -29.27 35.20
N GLN A 426 -18.76 -29.43 34.61
CA GLN A 426 -19.29 -30.72 34.17
C GLN A 426 -19.02 -31.05 32.70
N GLY A 427 -18.49 -30.12 31.92
CA GLY A 427 -18.29 -30.28 30.47
C GLY A 427 -19.60 -30.48 29.70
N LYS A 428 -20.74 -29.96 30.25
CA LYS A 428 -22.07 -30.13 29.67
C LYS A 428 -22.51 -28.89 28.91
N PRO A 429 -23.37 -29.06 27.88
CA PRO A 429 -24.01 -27.93 27.22
C PRO A 429 -24.80 -27.07 28.23
N ILE A 430 -24.73 -25.74 28.01
CA ILE A 430 -25.39 -24.78 28.90
C ILE A 430 -26.90 -25.03 29.06
N ARG A 431 -27.55 -25.47 27.99
CA ARG A 431 -28.98 -25.79 27.97
C ARG A 431 -29.35 -26.85 28.97
N GLU A 432 -28.58 -27.94 29.03
CA GLU A 432 -28.85 -29.05 29.98
C GLU A 432 -28.73 -28.60 31.43
N VAL A 433 -27.77 -27.74 31.72
CA VAL A 433 -27.55 -27.23 33.07
C VAL A 433 -28.62 -26.18 33.44
N ALA A 434 -29.04 -25.35 32.49
CA ALA A 434 -30.11 -24.37 32.68
C ALA A 434 -31.48 -25.08 32.94
N GLU A 435 -31.79 -26.17 32.25
CA GLU A 435 -32.96 -26.99 32.49
C GLU A 435 -33.00 -27.55 33.94
N GLN A 436 -31.84 -27.86 34.53
CA GLN A 436 -31.75 -28.36 35.92
C GLN A 436 -31.81 -27.26 36.98
N MET A 437 -31.44 -26.01 36.62
CA MET A 437 -31.28 -24.93 37.58
C MET A 437 -32.28 -23.79 37.44
N THR A 438 -33.24 -23.88 36.51
CA THR A 438 -34.31 -22.90 36.31
C THR A 438 -35.63 -23.57 36.18
N ASP A 439 -36.72 -22.82 36.42
CA ASP A 439 -38.11 -23.28 36.20
C ASP A 439 -38.63 -22.88 34.82
N LEU A 440 -37.73 -22.43 33.92
CA LEU A 440 -38.08 -22.00 32.56
C LEU A 440 -38.50 -23.24 31.73
N PRO A 441 -39.58 -23.11 30.94
CA PRO A 441 -39.97 -24.16 30.02
C PRO A 441 -38.88 -24.49 29.04
N ARG A 442 -38.75 -25.76 28.66
CA ARG A 442 -37.71 -26.25 27.73
C ARG A 442 -37.75 -25.53 26.39
N GLU A 443 -38.94 -25.20 25.90
CA GLU A 443 -39.13 -24.45 24.66
C GLU A 443 -38.63 -23.01 24.78
N GLU A 444 -38.84 -22.38 25.93
CA GLU A 444 -38.35 -21.01 26.17
C GLU A 444 -36.83 -20.97 26.33
N LEU A 445 -36.24 -21.91 27.03
CA LEU A 445 -34.78 -22.07 27.09
C LEU A 445 -34.20 -22.29 25.69
N ALA A 446 -34.85 -23.11 24.86
CA ALA A 446 -34.42 -23.32 23.48
C ALA A 446 -34.44 -22.04 22.68
N ARG A 447 -35.47 -21.21 22.81
CA ARG A 447 -35.60 -19.94 22.11
C ARG A 447 -34.60 -18.88 22.61
N LEU A 448 -34.42 -18.76 23.92
CA LEU A 448 -33.52 -17.78 24.53
C LEU A 448 -32.06 -18.08 24.27
N LEU A 449 -31.69 -19.35 24.18
CA LEU A 449 -30.33 -19.83 23.95
C LEU A 449 -30.04 -20.15 22.47
N ASP A 450 -30.97 -19.84 21.56
CA ASP A 450 -30.77 -20.05 20.14
C ASP A 450 -29.65 -19.11 19.61
N PRO A 451 -28.47 -19.63 19.23
CA PRO A 451 -27.38 -18.80 18.74
C PRO A 451 -27.77 -17.99 17.50
N ALA A 452 -28.67 -18.48 16.65
CA ALA A 452 -29.13 -17.78 15.45
C ALA A 452 -29.96 -16.53 15.78
N GLU A 453 -30.68 -16.55 16.91
CA GLU A 453 -31.38 -15.37 17.40
C GLU A 453 -30.44 -14.39 18.11
N LEU A 454 -29.40 -14.89 18.80
CA LEU A 454 -28.46 -14.03 19.54
C LEU A 454 -27.62 -13.15 18.65
N VAL A 455 -27.27 -13.61 17.46
CA VAL A 455 -26.46 -12.83 16.50
C VAL A 455 -27.19 -11.61 15.89
N ARG A 456 -28.52 -11.51 16.09
CA ARG A 456 -29.34 -10.39 15.65
C ARG A 456 -29.28 -9.18 16.60
N GLY A 457 -28.70 -9.37 17.79
CA GLY A 457 -28.63 -8.34 18.81
C GLY A 457 -29.99 -7.97 19.41
N GLY A 458 -30.09 -6.80 20.02
CA GLY A 458 -31.29 -6.29 20.66
C GLY A 458 -31.56 -6.88 22.05
N LEU A 459 -32.62 -6.41 22.71
CA LEU A 459 -33.06 -6.91 24.00
C LEU A 459 -33.84 -8.20 23.81
N LYS A 460 -33.33 -9.32 24.29
CA LYS A 460 -33.99 -10.62 24.27
C LYS A 460 -34.60 -10.83 25.64
N GLY A 461 -35.94 -10.96 25.71
CA GLY A 461 -36.66 -11.30 26.95
C GLY A 461 -37.35 -10.16 27.69
N SER A 462 -37.40 -8.95 27.15
CA SER A 462 -38.35 -7.94 27.63
C SER A 462 -39.77 -8.26 27.10
N GLY A 463 -40.43 -9.22 27.71
CA GLY A 463 -41.87 -9.18 27.76
C GLY A 463 -42.24 -7.83 28.37
N SER A 464 -43.20 -7.14 27.77
CA SER A 464 -43.82 -5.94 28.27
C SER A 464 -44.09 -5.99 29.76
N GLY A 465 -43.25 -5.38 30.54
CA GLY A 465 -43.40 -5.17 31.98
C GLY A 465 -42.76 -3.81 32.25
N GLY A 466 -43.55 -2.76 32.05
CA GLY A 466 -43.19 -1.42 32.52
C GLY A 466 -43.13 -1.43 34.05
N GLY A 467 -42.20 -0.69 34.58
CA GLY A 467 -41.98 -0.37 35.96
C GLY A 467 -40.74 0.52 36.07
#